data_d9380d5f42bc1ef269f8e92fa4a0e015
#
_entry.id   d9380d5f42bc1ef269f8e92fa4a0e015
#
_cell.length_a   1.000
_cell.length_b   1.000
_cell.length_c   1.000
_cell.angle_alpha   90.00
_cell.angle_beta   90.00
_cell.angle_gamma   90.00
#
_symmetry.space_group_name_H-M   'P 1'
#
loop_
_entity.id
_entity.type
_entity.pdbx_description
1 polymer ?
#
loop_
_entity_poly.entity_id
_entity_poly.type
_entity_poly.pdbx_seq_one_letter_code
_entity_poly.pdbx_strand_id
1 'polypeptide(L)'
;MKSKQXTLAVGXILIFTSALAGCVQEAEPLPLTEEEIGEWSVVVTINFADRGNETANLEXRLTNGTITFDPVMVSNNTSAYRVMEALQLRENFSIDVTYYVGMGAFIHTIDGVAGAADYSTWWGFTENGEMASLGXSSLMITSNTTLGWILTDGS
;
A
#
# COMPACT_ATOMS: atom_id res chain seq x y z
N MET A 1 29.22 -29.98 8.29
CA MET A 1 28.96 -29.82 7.98
C MET A 1 28.58 -29.55 7.31
N LYS A 2 28.43 -29.61 7.29
CA LYS A 2 28.06 -29.35 6.64
C LYS A 2 27.34 -29.21 6.10
N SER A 3 27.00 -29.32 6.13
CA SER A 3 26.21 -29.14 5.54
C SER A 3 25.46 -28.66 5.39
N LYS A 4 25.32 -28.61 5.71
CA LYS A 4 24.56 -27.93 5.48
C LYS A 4 24.13 -27.24 4.78
N GLN A 5 24.27 -27.13 4.50
CA GLN A 5 23.91 -26.50 3.71
C GLN A 5 23.34 -26.59 2.95
N UNK A 6 22.76 -26.53 2.80
CA UNK A 6 22.47 -26.38 2.41
C UNK A 6 22.06 -26.51 2.24
N THR A 7 22.04 -27.19 2.12
CA THR A 7 20.93 -27.47 2.24
C THR A 7 20.11 -26.39 2.08
N LEU A 8 20.37 -25.57 2.66
CA LEU A 8 19.70 -24.53 2.57
C LEU A 8 19.42 -24.02 1.31
N ALA A 9 20.24 -23.99 0.74
CA ALA A 9 20.17 -23.45 -0.54
C ALA A 9 18.98 -23.95 -1.16
N VAL A 10 18.78 -25.06 -1.00
CA VAL A 10 17.65 -25.58 -1.47
C VAL A 10 16.49 -24.84 -1.31
N GLY A 11 16.25 -24.45 -0.20
CA GLY A 11 15.10 -23.70 -0.01
C GLY A 11 14.75 -22.73 -1.07
N UNK A 12 15.56 -22.14 -1.37
CA UNK A 12 15.29 -21.35 -2.09
C UNK A 12 14.81 -21.53 -3.23
N ILE A 13 15.31 -22.10 -3.64
CA ILE A 13 14.93 -22.47 -4.86
C ILE A 13 13.54 -22.62 -5.03
N LEU A 14 12.97 -23.33 -4.22
CA LEU A 14 11.63 -23.53 -4.36
C LEU A 14 10.94 -22.32 -4.49
N ILE A 15 11.28 -21.33 -3.87
CA ILE A 15 10.68 -20.14 -3.95
C ILE A 15 10.38 -19.74 -5.27
N PHE A 16 11.23 -19.75 -6.15
CA PHE A 16 10.93 -19.30 -7.41
C PHE A 16 9.87 -19.95 -8.02
N THR A 17 9.77 -21.10 -7.82
CA THR A 17 8.76 -21.78 -8.50
C THR A 17 7.52 -21.14 -8.25
N SER A 18 7.28 -20.78 -7.08
CA SER A 18 6.00 -20.23 -6.79
C SER A 18 5.89 -19.00 -7.57
N ALA A 19 6.86 -18.28 -7.65
CA ALA A 19 6.80 -17.06 -8.33
C ALA A 19 6.24 -17.31 -9.64
N LEU A 20 6.60 -18.32 -10.21
CA LEU A 20 6.12 -18.56 -11.47
C LEU A 20 4.72 -18.66 -11.56
N ALA A 21 4.09 -19.08 -10.62
CA ALA A 21 2.70 -19.29 -10.71
C ALA A 21 2.16 -18.02 -11.24
N GLY A 22 2.94 -17.10 -11.38
CA GLY A 22 2.50 -15.91 -11.96
C GLY A 22 1.44 -15.30 -11.20
N CYS A 23 1.26 -15.67 -10.06
CA CYS A 23 0.21 -15.10 -9.37
C CYS A 23 0.70 -13.94 -8.72
N VAL A 24 -0.13 -13.31 -8.13
CA VAL A 24 0.11 -12.18 -7.43
C VAL A 24 1.01 -12.47 -6.38
N GLN A 25 2.02 -11.75 -6.21
CA GLN A 25 2.77 -11.94 -5.16
C GLN A 25 2.69 -10.86 -4.26
N GLU A 26 2.77 -11.06 -3.01
CA GLU A 26 2.71 -10.04 -2.07
C GLU A 26 4.08 -9.67 -1.76
N ALA A 27 4.58 -8.72 -2.40
CA ALA A 27 5.93 -8.29 -2.17
C ALA A 27 6.00 -7.65 -0.81
N GLU A 28 7.08 -7.82 -0.12
CA GLU A 28 7.28 -7.17 1.15
C GLU A 28 7.50 -5.69 0.90
N PRO A 29 6.95 -4.83 1.72
CA PRO A 29 7.20 -3.41 1.53
C PRO A 29 8.66 -3.09 1.82
N LEU A 30 9.23 -2.16 1.07
CA LEU A 30 10.62 -1.78 1.22
C LEU A 30 10.74 -0.39 1.80
N PRO A 31 11.73 -0.14 2.65
CA PRO A 31 11.90 1.19 3.21
C PRO A 31 12.32 2.19 2.13
N LEU A 32 12.10 3.45 2.38
CA LEU A 32 12.47 4.48 1.42
C LEU A 32 13.99 4.53 1.32
N THR A 33 14.49 4.80 0.13
CA THR A 33 15.92 4.96 -0.08
C THR A 33 16.31 6.39 0.27
N GLU A 34 17.59 6.68 0.33
CA GLU A 34 18.05 8.02 0.64
C GLU A 34 17.53 9.00 -0.39
N GLU A 35 17.44 8.61 -1.65
CA GLU A 35 16.97 9.51 -2.67
C GLU A 35 15.49 9.80 -2.57
N GLU A 36 14.75 8.93 -1.90
CA GLU A 36 13.33 9.13 -1.76
C GLU A 36 12.95 9.93 -0.52
N ILE A 37 13.89 10.16 0.38
CA ILE A 37 13.61 10.94 1.57
C ILE A 37 13.86 12.42 1.27
N GLY A 38 12.98 13.28 1.68
CA GLY A 38 13.13 14.68 1.39
C GLY A 38 12.26 15.57 2.23
N GLU A 39 11.92 16.72 1.71
CA GLU A 39 11.23 17.74 2.46
C GLU A 39 9.74 17.87 2.21
N TRP A 40 9.17 17.12 1.29
CA TRP A 40 7.75 17.23 1.07
C TRP A 40 7.03 16.39 2.12
N SER A 41 6.01 16.99 2.73
CA SER A 41 5.23 16.30 3.77
C SER A 41 4.05 15.63 3.12
N VAL A 42 3.91 14.33 3.30
CA VAL A 42 2.77 13.61 2.74
C VAL A 42 1.95 13.06 3.89
N VAL A 43 0.72 13.55 4.02
CA VAL A 43 -0.19 13.07 5.06
C VAL A 43 -1.12 12.06 4.39
N VAL A 44 -1.29 10.91 4.99
CA VAL A 44 -2.16 9.87 4.42
C VAL A 44 -3.33 9.63 5.35
N THR A 45 -4.54 9.59 4.80
CA THR A 45 -5.72 9.23 5.56
C THR A 45 -6.31 7.97 4.93
N ILE A 46 -6.88 7.09 5.75
CA ILE A 46 -7.56 5.92 5.24
C ILE A 46 -8.92 5.86 5.93
N ASN A 47 -9.97 5.78 5.14
CA ASN A 47 -11.33 5.76 5.64
C ASN A 47 -11.96 4.41 5.31
N PHE A 48 -12.17 3.58 6.32
CA PHE A 48 -12.70 2.24 6.16
C PHE A 48 -14.23 2.23 6.14
N ALA A 49 -14.85 3.40 6.17
CA ALA A 49 -16.31 3.53 6.18
C ALA A 49 -16.85 2.77 7.41
N ASP A 50 -17.80 1.89 7.25
CA ASP A 50 -18.38 1.23 8.40
C ASP A 50 -17.72 -0.14 8.62
N ARG A 51 -16.58 -0.39 7.99
CA ARG A 51 -15.91 -1.67 8.12
C ARG A 51 -14.61 -1.62 8.93
N GLY A 52 -14.46 -0.58 9.75
CA GLY A 52 -13.25 -0.45 10.55
C GLY A 52 -13.07 -1.60 11.53
N ASN A 53 -14.14 -2.28 11.94
CA ASN A 53 -14.02 -3.38 12.87
C ASN A 53 -13.49 -4.64 12.19
N GLU A 54 -13.29 -4.61 10.87
CA GLU A 54 -12.74 -5.75 10.16
C GLU A 54 -11.22 -5.61 9.97
N THR A 55 -10.64 -4.49 10.38
CA THR A 55 -9.21 -4.27 10.16
C THR A 55 -8.38 -5.20 11.03
N ALA A 56 -7.25 -5.62 10.52
CA ALA A 56 -6.39 -6.54 11.24
C ALA A 56 -5.61 -5.86 12.37
N ASN A 57 -5.12 -4.67 12.14
CA ASN A 57 -4.27 -4.00 13.11
C ASN A 57 -4.68 -2.60 13.50
N LEU A 58 -5.47 -1.92 12.70
CA LEU A 58 -5.67 -0.50 12.91
C LEU A 58 -6.88 -0.12 13.74
N GLU A 59 -7.75 -1.08 14.04
CA GLU A 59 -9.04 -0.76 14.66
C GLU A 59 -8.96 0.20 15.85
N UNK A 60 -8.13 0.02 16.46
CA UNK A 60 -8.01 0.73 17.53
C UNK A 60 -7.62 2.04 17.43
N ARG A 61 -7.20 2.31 16.39
CA ARG A 61 -6.69 3.64 16.10
C ARG A 61 -7.64 4.49 15.27
N LEU A 62 -8.75 3.95 14.90
CA LEU A 62 -9.65 4.66 14.02
C LEU A 62 -10.59 5.58 14.80
N THR A 63 -10.97 6.71 14.19
CA THR A 63 -11.98 7.58 14.74
C THR A 63 -13.04 7.66 13.66
N ASN A 64 -14.23 7.18 13.93
CA ASN A 64 -15.31 7.13 12.96
C ASN A 64 -14.84 6.47 11.67
N GLY A 65 -14.12 5.37 11.80
CA GLY A 65 -13.68 4.59 10.64
C GLY A 65 -12.46 5.14 9.92
N THR A 66 -11.91 6.25 10.36
CA THR A 66 -10.83 6.92 9.65
C THR A 66 -9.57 7.03 10.50
N ILE A 67 -8.42 6.91 9.86
CA ILE A 67 -7.17 7.15 10.54
C ILE A 67 -6.37 8.12 9.69
N THR A 68 -5.68 9.06 10.34
CA THR A 68 -4.78 9.99 9.66
C THR A 68 -3.41 9.78 10.28
N PHE A 69 -2.43 9.49 9.46
CA PHE A 69 -1.11 9.18 9.96
C PHE A 69 -0.22 10.43 10.01
N ASP A 70 0.78 10.43 10.88
CA ASP A 70 1.75 11.51 10.90
C ASP A 70 2.45 11.51 9.53
N PRO A 71 2.91 12.64 9.06
CA PRO A 71 3.44 12.74 7.72
C PRO A 71 4.62 11.82 7.42
N VAL A 72 4.74 11.44 6.16
CA VAL A 72 5.92 10.77 5.64
C VAL A 72 6.67 11.84 4.86
N MET A 73 7.96 12.02 5.11
CA MET A 73 8.73 13.08 4.47
C MET A 73 9.48 12.51 3.28
N VAL A 74 9.21 13.03 2.10
CA VAL A 74 9.74 12.45 0.86
C VAL A 74 10.29 13.48 -0.11
N SER A 75 11.00 13.01 -1.11
CA SER A 75 11.56 13.85 -2.14
C SER A 75 10.75 13.72 -3.43
N ASN A 76 11.10 14.46 -4.46
CA ASN A 76 10.44 14.38 -5.76
C ASN A 76 10.65 13.03 -6.42
N ASN A 77 11.51 12.18 -5.90
CA ASN A 77 11.74 10.89 -6.50
C ASN A 77 10.83 9.80 -5.94
N THR A 78 9.78 10.18 -5.23
CA THR A 78 8.95 9.24 -4.51
C THR A 78 7.53 9.23 -5.06
N SER A 79 7.00 8.04 -5.35
CA SER A 79 5.62 7.92 -5.80
C SER A 79 4.70 7.74 -4.59
N ALA A 80 3.41 7.91 -4.80
CA ALA A 80 2.43 7.66 -3.75
C ALA A 80 2.52 6.22 -3.28
N TYR A 81 2.83 5.27 -4.16
CA TYR A 81 2.95 3.89 -3.79
C TYR A 81 4.10 3.70 -2.80
N ARG A 82 5.22 4.38 -3.04
CA ARG A 82 6.36 4.25 -2.14
C ARG A 82 6.04 4.86 -0.77
N VAL A 83 5.21 5.92 -0.73
CA VAL A 83 4.78 6.48 0.53
C VAL A 83 3.98 5.41 1.28
N MET A 84 3.13 4.66 0.59
CA MET A 84 2.33 3.62 1.25
C MET A 84 3.21 2.48 1.73
N GLU A 85 4.29 2.16 1.02
CA GLU A 85 5.18 1.12 1.50
C GLU A 85 5.86 1.58 2.80
N ALA A 86 6.30 2.82 2.84
CA ALA A 86 6.94 3.34 4.04
C ALA A 86 5.97 3.32 5.21
N LEU A 87 4.70 3.65 4.95
CA LEU A 87 3.72 3.66 6.01
C LEU A 87 3.43 2.26 6.52
N GLN A 88 3.38 1.26 5.65
CA GLN A 88 3.14 -0.10 6.07
C GLN A 88 4.20 -0.50 7.10
N LEU A 89 5.45 -0.14 6.83
CA LEU A 89 6.53 -0.51 7.74
C LEU A 89 6.44 0.27 9.04
N ARG A 90 6.14 1.53 8.97
CA ARG A 90 6.12 2.37 10.17
C ARG A 90 4.92 2.08 11.05
N GLU A 91 3.77 1.85 10.41
CA GLU A 91 2.50 1.77 11.14
C GLU A 91 1.95 0.35 11.29
N ASN A 92 2.63 -0.61 10.72
CA ASN A 92 2.28 -2.03 10.86
C ASN A 92 0.90 -2.39 10.33
N PHE A 93 0.71 -2.21 9.06
CA PHE A 93 -0.50 -2.70 8.38
C PHE A 93 -0.09 -3.19 7.00
N SER A 94 -0.98 -3.85 6.31
CA SER A 94 -0.65 -4.41 4.99
C SER A 94 -1.55 -3.86 3.91
N ILE A 95 -1.10 -3.90 2.68
CA ILE A 95 -1.94 -3.61 1.54
C ILE A 95 -1.73 -4.73 0.54
N ASP A 96 -2.76 -5.01 -0.27
CA ASP A 96 -2.62 -5.96 -1.35
C ASP A 96 -2.93 -5.22 -2.63
N VAL A 97 -2.13 -5.43 -3.65
CA VAL A 97 -2.29 -4.72 -4.91
C VAL A 97 -2.39 -5.67 -6.08
N THR A 98 -3.01 -5.20 -7.15
CA THR A 98 -3.02 -5.89 -8.41
C THR A 98 -2.42 -4.92 -9.42
N TYR A 99 -1.58 -5.41 -10.32
CA TYR A 99 -1.01 -4.54 -11.33
C TYR A 99 -1.76 -4.71 -12.63
N TYR A 100 -2.16 -3.59 -13.22
CA TYR A 100 -2.86 -3.62 -14.49
C TYR A 100 -2.00 -2.96 -15.56
N VAL A 101 -1.89 -3.57 -16.71
CA VAL A 101 -1.10 -3.04 -17.80
C VAL A 101 -1.61 -1.65 -18.15
N GLY A 102 -0.71 -0.70 -18.19
CA GLY A 102 -1.07 0.67 -18.53
C GLY A 102 -1.59 1.50 -17.38
N MET A 103 -1.95 0.89 -16.28
CA MET A 103 -2.48 1.65 -15.17
C MET A 103 -1.66 1.52 -13.91
N GLY A 104 -0.83 0.50 -13.81
CA GLY A 104 0.03 0.34 -12.65
C GLY A 104 -0.67 -0.35 -11.51
N ALA A 105 -0.23 -0.06 -10.31
CA ALA A 105 -0.72 -0.73 -9.12
C ALA A 105 -2.09 -0.21 -8.69
N PHE A 106 -2.96 -1.12 -8.32
CA PHE A 106 -4.27 -0.77 -7.81
C PHE A 106 -4.41 -1.45 -6.45
N ILE A 107 -4.66 -0.67 -5.41
CA ILE A 107 -4.79 -1.22 -4.07
C ILE A 107 -6.20 -1.73 -3.90
N HIS A 108 -6.37 -3.01 -3.65
CA HIS A 108 -7.70 -3.56 -3.48
C HIS A 108 -7.98 -3.96 -2.03
N THR A 109 -6.98 -4.04 -1.18
CA THR A 109 -7.17 -4.43 0.21
C THR A 109 -6.25 -3.60 1.09
N ILE A 110 -6.76 -3.06 2.18
CA ILE A 110 -5.95 -2.34 3.14
C ILE A 110 -6.25 -2.92 4.52
N ASP A 111 -5.21 -3.35 5.22
CA ASP A 111 -5.30 -3.89 6.57
C ASP A 111 -6.37 -4.99 6.67
N GLY A 112 -6.43 -5.82 5.64
CA GLY A 112 -7.35 -6.94 5.60
C GLY A 112 -8.74 -6.62 5.09
N VAL A 113 -9.05 -5.36 4.81
CA VAL A 113 -10.38 -4.99 4.36
C VAL A 113 -10.35 -4.80 2.85
N ALA A 114 -11.05 -5.66 2.14
CA ALA A 114 -11.03 -5.67 0.68
C ALA A 114 -12.28 -5.05 0.10
N GLY A 115 -12.15 -4.43 -1.05
CA GLY A 115 -13.32 -4.05 -1.81
C GLY A 115 -14.01 -5.31 -2.30
N ALA A 116 -15.21 -5.18 -2.80
CA ALA A 116 -15.97 -6.34 -3.24
C ALA A 116 -15.44 -6.85 -4.57
N ALA A 117 -15.52 -8.16 -4.75
CA ALA A 117 -15.04 -8.76 -5.99
C ALA A 117 -15.79 -8.26 -7.21
N ASP A 118 -17.03 -7.84 -7.04
CA ASP A 118 -17.80 -7.32 -8.17
C ASP A 118 -17.68 -5.82 -8.28
N TYR A 119 -16.75 -5.21 -7.55
CA TYR A 119 -16.51 -3.79 -7.54
C TYR A 119 -17.70 -2.94 -7.06
N SER A 120 -18.61 -3.53 -6.31
CA SER A 120 -19.70 -2.74 -5.72
C SER A 120 -19.15 -1.86 -4.60
N THR A 121 -18.00 -2.26 -4.02
CA THR A 121 -17.26 -1.37 -3.12
C THR A 121 -15.82 -1.45 -3.56
N TRP A 122 -15.09 -0.37 -3.41
CA TRP A 122 -13.72 -0.31 -3.86
C TRP A 122 -12.95 0.76 -3.13
N TRP A 123 -11.63 0.68 -3.18
CA TRP A 123 -10.79 1.66 -2.50
C TRP A 123 -10.52 2.82 -3.47
N GLY A 124 -11.13 3.96 -3.20
CA GLY A 124 -10.92 5.16 -4.01
C GLY A 124 -9.68 5.88 -3.55
N PHE A 125 -8.93 6.46 -4.47
CA PHE A 125 -7.67 7.12 -4.16
C PHE A 125 -7.79 8.60 -4.47
N THR A 126 -7.47 9.46 -3.51
CA THR A 126 -7.58 10.89 -3.70
C THR A 126 -6.25 11.57 -3.48
N GLU A 127 -6.07 12.71 -4.13
CA GLU A 127 -4.91 13.54 -3.96
C GLU A 127 -5.43 14.90 -3.60
N ASN A 128 -5.08 15.41 -2.44
CA ASN A 128 -5.52 16.71 -1.96
C ASN A 128 -7.05 16.87 -2.04
N GLY A 129 -7.72 15.79 -1.69
CA GLY A 129 -9.18 15.82 -1.59
C GLY A 129 -9.94 15.53 -2.85
N GLU A 130 -9.27 15.36 -3.99
CA GLU A 130 -9.96 15.06 -5.22
C GLU A 130 -9.51 13.74 -5.78
N MET A 131 -10.37 13.07 -6.55
CA MET A 131 -10.00 11.77 -7.09
C MET A 131 -8.71 11.93 -7.87
N ALA A 132 -7.76 11.09 -7.62
CA ALA A 132 -6.46 11.19 -8.27
C ALA A 132 -6.59 10.87 -9.74
N SER A 133 -5.84 11.56 -10.57
CA SER A 133 -5.89 11.30 -12.00
C SER A 133 -4.90 10.23 -12.43
N LEU A 134 -4.00 9.82 -11.52
CA LEU A 134 -3.03 8.78 -11.82
C LEU A 134 -3.10 7.73 -10.74
N GLY A 135 -2.70 6.56 -11.04
CA GLY A 135 -2.66 5.51 -10.03
C GLY A 135 -1.52 5.68 -9.01
N UNK A 136 -1.51 4.95 -8.01
CA UNK A 136 -0.69 5.05 -7.03
C UNK A 136 0.66 4.96 -7.32
N SER A 137 0.98 4.06 -8.26
CA SER A 137 2.38 3.89 -8.58
C SER A 137 2.89 4.93 -9.57
N SER A 138 2.02 5.69 -10.19
CA SER A 138 2.42 6.69 -11.16
C SER A 138 2.40 8.11 -10.63
N LEU A 139 1.70 8.35 -9.53
CA LEU A 139 1.61 9.70 -8.99
C LEU A 139 2.86 10.03 -8.23
N MET A 140 3.65 10.99 -8.72
CA MET A 140 4.88 11.39 -8.05
C MET A 140 4.61 12.58 -7.13
N ILE A 141 5.26 12.60 -6.00
CA ILE A 141 5.05 13.65 -5.02
C ILE A 141 5.95 14.83 -5.38
N THR A 142 5.36 15.98 -5.63
CA THR A 142 6.13 17.14 -6.01
C THR A 142 5.87 18.35 -5.10
N SER A 143 5.09 18.17 -4.06
CA SER A 143 4.81 19.24 -3.10
C SER A 143 4.19 18.60 -1.87
N ASN A 144 3.92 19.37 -0.86
CA ASN A 144 3.23 18.86 0.32
C ASN A 144 1.85 18.37 -0.16
N THR A 145 1.49 17.18 0.21
CA THR A 145 0.33 16.51 -0.38
C THR A 145 -0.44 15.73 0.67
N THR A 146 -1.74 15.63 0.51
CA THR A 146 -2.55 14.73 1.32
C THR A 146 -3.06 13.65 0.39
N LEU A 147 -2.80 12.39 0.74
CA LEU A 147 -3.30 11.26 -0.04
C LEU A 147 -4.40 10.61 0.79
N GLY A 148 -5.45 10.18 0.15
CA GLY A 148 -6.55 9.52 0.86
C GLY A 148 -6.95 8.25 0.18
N TRP A 149 -7.31 7.25 0.98
CA TRP A 149 -7.92 6.04 0.45
C TRP A 149 -9.25 5.92 1.16
N ILE A 150 -10.33 5.77 0.41
CA ILE A 150 -11.67 5.72 0.96
C ILE A 150 -12.39 4.50 0.42
N LEU A 151 -12.92 3.68 1.32
CA LEU A 151 -13.67 2.53 0.88
C LEU A 151 -15.05 3.03 0.47
N THR A 152 -15.35 2.95 -0.80
CA THR A 152 -16.55 3.58 -1.32
C THR A 152 -17.43 2.58 -2.05
N ASP A 153 -18.71 2.83 -2.04
CA ASP A 153 -19.64 1.98 -2.76
C ASP A 153 -20.19 2.76 -3.97
N GLY A 154 -19.55 3.85 -4.33
CA GLY A 154 -19.99 4.57 -5.49
C GLY A 154 -21.09 5.58 -5.25
N SER A 155 -21.55 5.70 -4.02
CA SER A 155 -22.63 6.64 -3.74
C SER A 155 -22.12 7.94 -3.13
#